data_e8214371823948f99f339a1a8045a3ae
#
_entry.id   e8214371823948f99f339a1a8045a3ae
#
_cell.length_a   1.000
_cell.length_b   1.000
_cell.length_c   1.000
_cell.angle_alpha   90.00
_cell.angle_beta   90.00
_cell.angle_gamma   90.00
#
_symmetry.space_group_name_H-M   'P 1'
#
loop_
_entity.id
_entity.type
_entity.pdbx_description
1 polymer ?
#
loop_
_entity_poly.entity_id
_entity_poly.type
_entity_poly.pdbx_seq_one_letter_code
_entity_poly.pdbx_strand_id
1 'polypeptide(L)'
;MQKFLKILKWTGIVLVILFIVAEIIRWPFRVREERTAELVQKIHATKLQLSDVMGDNLPPDPGAEADKTIAGIDANKNGIRDDVDLVIFKEYPNSAKTRAVLLQYALTLQLQMTLPITNKDTVTATVEDNESRAD
;
A
#
# COMPACT_ATOMS: atom_id res chain seq x y z
N MET A 1 -43.18 27.82 33.63
CA MET A 1 -41.74 28.10 33.53
C MET A 1 -40.90 26.84 33.83
N GLN A 2 -41.06 26.17 34.96
CA GLN A 2 -40.25 24.98 35.33
C GLN A 2 -40.40 23.77 34.39
N LYS A 3 -41.60 23.51 33.86
CA LYS A 3 -41.80 22.38 32.89
C LYS A 3 -41.08 22.64 31.57
N PHE A 4 -41.06 23.86 31.08
CA PHE A 4 -40.36 24.27 29.86
C PHE A 4 -38.83 24.08 29.98
N LEU A 5 -38.27 24.51 31.11
CA LEU A 5 -36.84 24.31 31.39
C LEU A 5 -36.45 22.85 31.51
N LYS A 6 -37.31 22.00 32.07
CA LYS A 6 -37.08 20.56 32.12
C LYS A 6 -37.08 19.93 30.69
N ILE A 7 -38.04 20.30 29.85
CA ILE A 7 -38.11 19.82 28.46
C ILE A 7 -36.85 20.25 27.70
N LEU A 8 -36.46 21.51 27.79
CA LEU A 8 -35.27 22.04 27.13
C LEU A 8 -33.99 21.33 27.57
N LYS A 9 -33.85 21.00 28.86
CA LYS A 9 -32.73 20.23 29.40
C LYS A 9 -32.71 18.81 28.85
N TRP A 10 -33.85 18.12 28.81
CA TRP A 10 -33.94 16.76 28.28
C TRP A 10 -33.69 16.70 26.78
N THR A 11 -34.19 17.65 25.99
CA THR A 11 -33.89 17.76 24.56
C THR A 11 -32.40 17.97 24.30
N GLY A 12 -31.74 18.81 25.08
CA GLY A 12 -30.31 19.01 25.02
C GLY A 12 -29.51 17.72 25.28
N ILE A 13 -29.90 16.96 26.31
CA ILE A 13 -29.26 15.67 26.64
C ILE A 13 -29.43 14.66 25.51
N VAL A 14 -30.64 14.55 24.95
CA VAL A 14 -30.94 13.64 23.84
C VAL A 14 -30.09 14.00 22.61
N LEU A 15 -29.96 15.28 22.27
CA LEU A 15 -29.13 15.73 21.15
C LEU A 15 -27.65 15.39 21.34
N VAL A 16 -27.11 15.56 22.55
CA VAL A 16 -25.75 15.19 22.89
C VAL A 16 -25.54 13.67 22.75
N ILE A 17 -26.47 12.87 23.24
CA ILE A 17 -26.40 11.41 23.12
C ILE A 17 -26.42 11.00 21.64
N LEU A 18 -27.33 11.57 20.84
CA LEU A 18 -27.40 11.28 19.41
C LEU A 18 -26.10 11.67 18.68
N PHE A 19 -25.51 12.78 19.04
CA PHE A 19 -24.23 13.22 18.50
C PHE A 19 -23.11 12.21 18.83
N ILE A 20 -23.01 11.80 20.11
CA ILE A 20 -22.00 10.80 20.54
C ILE A 20 -22.19 9.48 19.79
N VAL A 21 -23.44 9.00 19.67
CA VAL A 21 -23.74 7.77 18.93
C VAL A 21 -23.34 7.91 17.46
N ALA A 22 -23.64 9.04 16.83
CA ALA A 22 -23.25 9.31 15.46
C ALA A 22 -21.71 9.30 15.29
N GLU A 23 -20.95 9.88 16.21
CA GLU A 23 -19.49 9.85 16.18
C GLU A 23 -18.93 8.43 16.37
N ILE A 24 -19.51 7.64 17.28
CA ILE A 24 -19.10 6.23 17.47
C ILE A 24 -19.33 5.41 16.20
N ILE A 25 -20.45 5.63 15.49
CA ILE A 25 -20.75 4.94 14.23
C ILE A 25 -19.80 5.40 13.12
N ARG A 26 -19.43 6.68 13.08
CA ARG A 26 -18.54 7.25 12.04
C ARG A 26 -17.07 6.91 12.25
N TRP A 27 -16.65 6.65 13.49
CA TRP A 27 -15.26 6.35 13.84
C TRP A 27 -14.60 5.25 12.99
N PRO A 28 -15.21 4.05 12.83
CA PRO A 28 -14.58 2.98 12.05
C PRO A 28 -14.44 3.32 10.57
N PHE A 29 -15.32 4.16 10.01
CA PHE A 29 -15.21 4.60 8.62
C PHE A 29 -14.03 5.55 8.43
N ARG A 30 -13.83 6.52 9.32
CA ARG A 30 -12.67 7.43 9.28
C ARG A 30 -11.35 6.67 9.38
N VAL A 31 -11.24 5.73 10.32
CA VAL A 31 -10.01 4.92 10.48
C VAL A 31 -9.71 4.08 9.23
N ARG A 32 -10.74 3.61 8.53
CA ARG A 32 -10.56 2.88 7.27
C ARG A 32 -10.07 3.80 6.15
N GLU A 33 -10.64 4.99 6.03
CA GLU A 33 -10.23 5.98 5.03
C GLU A 33 -8.76 6.41 5.22
N GLU A 34 -8.35 6.71 6.46
CA GLU A 34 -6.97 7.06 6.78
C GLU A 34 -6.00 5.93 6.42
N ARG A 35 -6.30 4.68 6.80
CA ARG A 35 -5.45 3.53 6.44
C ARG A 35 -5.37 3.31 4.92
N THR A 36 -6.47 3.51 4.22
CA THR A 36 -6.49 3.41 2.76
C THR A 36 -5.61 4.48 2.13
N ALA A 37 -5.71 5.74 2.58
CA ALA A 37 -4.88 6.84 2.10
C ALA A 37 -3.38 6.58 2.34
N GLU A 38 -3.01 6.09 3.51
CA GLU A 38 -1.63 5.71 3.83
C GLU A 38 -1.11 4.59 2.90
N LEU A 39 -1.93 3.56 2.64
CA LEU A 39 -1.56 2.46 1.74
C LEU A 39 -1.39 2.95 0.29
N VAL A 40 -2.31 3.76 -0.20
CA VAL A 40 -2.23 4.37 -1.54
C VAL A 40 -0.96 5.24 -1.65
N GLN A 41 -0.68 6.06 -0.65
CA GLN A 41 0.54 6.85 -0.61
C GLN A 41 1.80 5.99 -0.63
N LYS A 42 1.82 4.88 0.12
CA LYS A 42 2.94 3.93 0.11
C LYS A 42 3.13 3.30 -1.27
N ILE A 43 2.05 2.88 -1.93
CA ILE A 43 2.11 2.32 -3.30
C ILE A 43 2.72 3.34 -4.26
N HIS A 44 2.23 4.58 -4.25
CA HIS A 44 2.76 5.64 -5.12
C HIS A 44 4.18 6.09 -4.79
N ALA A 45 4.63 5.91 -3.54
CA ALA A 45 6.00 6.22 -3.13
C ALA A 45 7.00 5.12 -3.53
N THR A 46 6.56 3.87 -3.69
CA THR A 46 7.42 2.75 -4.07
C THR A 46 7.60 2.74 -5.58
N LYS A 47 8.71 3.26 -6.06
CA LYS A 47 9.01 3.41 -7.50
C LYS A 47 10.37 2.83 -7.82
N LEU A 48 10.42 2.05 -8.89
CA LEU A 48 11.70 1.61 -9.47
C LEU A 48 12.47 2.81 -10.00
N GLN A 49 13.76 2.82 -9.76
CA GLN A 49 14.69 3.81 -10.26
C GLN A 49 15.51 3.25 -11.41
N LEU A 50 16.13 4.11 -12.19
CA LEU A 50 16.99 3.68 -13.28
C LEU A 50 18.17 2.82 -12.78
N SER A 51 18.70 3.14 -11.59
CA SER A 51 19.76 2.34 -10.92
C SER A 51 19.33 0.91 -10.67
N ASP A 52 18.06 0.66 -10.33
CA ASP A 52 17.52 -0.69 -10.13
C ASP A 52 17.53 -1.46 -11.45
N VAL A 53 17.09 -0.84 -12.55
CA VAL A 53 17.05 -1.44 -13.90
C VAL A 53 18.44 -1.68 -14.47
N MET A 54 19.38 -0.77 -14.22
CA MET A 54 20.75 -0.87 -14.72
C MET A 54 21.61 -1.86 -13.90
N GLY A 55 21.21 -2.19 -12.67
CA GLY A 55 21.91 -3.11 -11.79
C GLY A 55 22.93 -2.44 -10.87
N ASP A 56 22.91 -1.10 -10.81
CA ASP A 56 23.80 -0.34 -9.90
C ASP A 56 23.42 -0.56 -8.42
N ASN A 57 22.16 -0.94 -8.18
CA ASN A 57 21.57 -1.21 -6.86
C ASN A 57 21.22 -2.69 -6.67
N LEU A 58 22.00 -3.60 -7.25
CA LEU A 58 21.72 -5.04 -7.15
C LEU A 58 21.92 -5.53 -5.72
N PRO A 59 20.94 -6.26 -5.15
CA PRO A 59 21.03 -6.74 -3.77
C PRO A 59 22.00 -7.93 -3.65
N PRO A 60 22.49 -8.24 -2.44
CA PRO A 60 23.19 -9.49 -2.16
C PRO A 60 22.21 -10.68 -2.24
N ASP A 61 22.74 -11.89 -2.47
CA ASP A 61 21.94 -13.12 -2.43
C ASP A 61 21.38 -13.35 -1.03
N PRO A 62 20.04 -13.36 -0.85
CA PRO A 62 19.40 -13.53 0.46
C PRO A 62 19.44 -14.99 0.94
N GLY A 63 19.81 -15.95 0.10
CA GLY A 63 19.84 -17.37 0.41
C GLY A 63 18.47 -17.90 0.90
N ALA A 64 18.47 -18.90 1.78
CA ALA A 64 17.27 -19.55 2.29
C ALA A 64 16.38 -18.63 3.17
N GLU A 65 16.87 -17.46 3.57
CA GLU A 65 16.08 -16.49 4.34
C GLU A 65 14.95 -15.88 3.50
N ALA A 66 15.09 -15.80 2.17
CA ALA A 66 14.08 -15.27 1.26
C ALA A 66 12.75 -16.05 1.35
N ASP A 67 12.79 -17.33 1.64
CA ASP A 67 11.62 -18.22 1.62
C ASP A 67 10.84 -18.25 2.95
N LYS A 68 11.31 -17.55 3.99
CA LYS A 68 10.65 -17.56 5.29
C LYS A 68 9.31 -16.82 5.29
N THR A 69 9.14 -15.86 4.41
CA THR A 69 7.91 -15.05 4.30
C THR A 69 7.57 -14.75 2.84
N ILE A 70 6.31 -14.44 2.57
CA ILE A 70 5.87 -13.98 1.24
C ILE A 70 6.57 -12.66 0.86
N ALA A 71 6.81 -11.79 1.82
CA ALA A 71 7.52 -10.54 1.61
C ALA A 71 8.98 -10.75 1.18
N GLY A 72 9.61 -11.85 1.62
CA GLY A 72 11.02 -12.11 1.37
C GLY A 72 11.94 -11.11 2.06
N ILE A 73 13.13 -10.93 1.48
CA ILE A 73 14.09 -9.90 1.86
C ILE A 73 14.18 -8.89 0.72
N ASP A 74 14.23 -7.61 1.05
CA ASP A 74 14.39 -6.47 0.15
C ASP A 74 15.47 -5.56 0.75
N ALA A 75 16.73 -5.91 0.53
CA ALA A 75 17.89 -5.23 1.10
C ALA A 75 18.18 -3.90 0.39
N ASN A 76 17.92 -3.85 -0.92
CA ASN A 76 18.12 -2.64 -1.74
C ASN A 76 16.94 -1.65 -1.66
N LYS A 77 15.82 -2.05 -1.05
CA LYS A 77 14.61 -1.24 -0.80
C LYS A 77 13.93 -0.72 -2.08
N ASN A 78 13.95 -1.52 -3.12
CA ASN A 78 13.25 -1.21 -4.37
C ASN A 78 11.80 -1.70 -4.39
N GLY A 79 11.37 -2.43 -3.33
CA GLY A 79 10.02 -2.98 -3.18
C GLY A 79 9.84 -4.37 -3.76
N ILE A 80 10.89 -4.97 -4.31
CA ILE A 80 10.89 -6.33 -4.87
C ILE A 80 11.75 -7.22 -3.99
N ARG A 81 11.45 -8.49 -3.93
CA ARG A 81 12.29 -9.49 -3.24
C ARG A 81 13.64 -9.60 -3.94
N ASP A 82 14.72 -9.65 -3.17
CA ASP A 82 16.10 -9.74 -3.67
C ASP A 82 16.34 -10.98 -4.55
N ASP A 83 15.76 -12.13 -4.21
CA ASP A 83 15.85 -13.35 -5.00
C ASP A 83 15.21 -13.21 -6.38
N VAL A 84 14.10 -12.48 -6.47
CA VAL A 84 13.41 -12.18 -7.76
C VAL A 84 14.25 -11.21 -8.59
N ASP A 85 14.81 -10.16 -8.00
CA ASP A 85 15.73 -9.24 -8.67
C ASP A 85 16.89 -10.00 -9.30
N LEU A 86 17.57 -10.82 -8.52
CA LEU A 86 18.74 -11.59 -8.96
C LEU A 86 18.41 -12.55 -10.10
N VAL A 87 17.26 -13.21 -10.06
CA VAL A 87 16.80 -14.09 -11.16
C VAL A 87 16.56 -13.29 -12.44
N ILE A 88 15.90 -12.13 -12.36
CA ILE A 88 15.66 -11.27 -13.54
C ILE A 88 16.99 -10.81 -14.16
N PHE A 89 17.95 -10.41 -13.36
CA PHE A 89 19.26 -9.99 -13.85
C PHE A 89 20.07 -11.14 -14.45
N LYS A 90 19.99 -12.33 -13.87
CA LYS A 90 20.65 -13.53 -14.36
C LYS A 90 20.09 -13.98 -15.72
N GLU A 91 18.76 -13.96 -15.87
CA GLU A 91 18.11 -14.41 -17.10
C GLU A 91 18.20 -13.37 -18.24
N TYR A 92 18.25 -12.07 -17.91
CA TYR A 92 18.26 -10.99 -18.89
C TYR A 92 19.43 -10.01 -18.68
N PRO A 93 20.70 -10.47 -18.67
CA PRO A 93 21.87 -9.63 -18.38
C PRO A 93 22.08 -8.52 -19.41
N ASN A 94 21.70 -8.74 -20.67
CA ASN A 94 21.98 -7.84 -21.78
C ASN A 94 20.77 -7.00 -22.24
N SER A 95 19.63 -7.06 -21.53
CA SER A 95 18.41 -6.36 -21.93
C SER A 95 17.82 -5.53 -20.81
N ALA A 96 18.28 -4.28 -20.68
CA ALA A 96 17.73 -3.33 -19.73
C ALA A 96 16.21 -3.11 -19.94
N LYS A 97 15.75 -3.09 -21.19
CA LYS A 97 14.32 -2.97 -21.51
C LYS A 97 13.50 -4.13 -20.94
N THR A 98 13.96 -5.37 -21.11
CA THR A 98 13.28 -6.56 -20.58
C THR A 98 13.30 -6.54 -19.06
N ARG A 99 14.44 -6.19 -18.44
CA ARG A 99 14.54 -6.05 -16.99
C ARG A 99 13.56 -5.00 -16.45
N ALA A 100 13.47 -3.83 -17.09
CA ALA A 100 12.53 -2.79 -16.66
C ALA A 100 11.09 -3.30 -16.60
N VAL A 101 10.62 -3.99 -17.64
CA VAL A 101 9.27 -4.56 -17.67
C VAL A 101 9.06 -5.63 -16.60
N LEU A 102 10.02 -6.55 -16.45
CA LEU A 102 9.90 -7.64 -15.48
C LEU A 102 9.98 -7.15 -14.04
N LEU A 103 10.87 -6.20 -13.74
CA LEU A 103 10.96 -5.57 -12.41
C LEU A 103 9.69 -4.80 -12.08
N GLN A 104 9.13 -4.06 -13.03
CA GLN A 104 7.86 -3.36 -12.82
C GLN A 104 6.71 -4.34 -12.54
N TYR A 105 6.66 -5.44 -13.27
CA TYR A 105 5.68 -6.50 -13.04
C TYR A 105 5.87 -7.17 -11.67
N ALA A 106 7.12 -7.51 -11.32
CA ALA A 106 7.47 -8.09 -10.02
C ALA A 106 7.09 -7.16 -8.86
N LEU A 107 7.38 -5.86 -8.96
CA LEU A 107 6.99 -4.86 -7.96
C LEU A 107 5.48 -4.86 -7.73
N THR A 108 4.69 -4.91 -8.80
CA THR A 108 3.24 -4.94 -8.69
C THR A 108 2.74 -6.20 -7.98
N LEU A 109 3.24 -7.35 -8.37
CA LEU A 109 2.89 -8.61 -7.71
C LEU A 109 3.29 -8.60 -6.23
N GLN A 110 4.47 -8.08 -5.91
CA GLN A 110 4.95 -7.97 -4.54
C GLN A 110 4.03 -7.09 -3.69
N LEU A 111 3.63 -5.93 -4.20
CA LEU A 111 2.69 -5.04 -3.52
C LEU A 111 1.32 -5.72 -3.31
N GLN A 112 0.79 -6.41 -4.33
CA GLN A 112 -0.48 -7.13 -4.23
C GLN A 112 -0.45 -8.27 -3.21
N MET A 113 0.68 -8.98 -3.08
CA MET A 113 0.83 -10.10 -2.15
C MET A 113 1.12 -9.65 -0.71
N THR A 114 1.73 -8.51 -0.51
CA THR A 114 2.21 -8.07 0.80
C THR A 114 1.35 -6.99 1.46
N LEU A 115 0.63 -6.19 0.67
CA LEU A 115 -0.25 -5.16 1.20
C LEU A 115 -1.67 -5.68 1.44
N PRO A 116 -2.32 -5.28 2.53
CA PRO A 116 -3.71 -5.61 2.77
C PRO A 116 -4.59 -4.89 1.75
N ILE A 117 -5.20 -5.62 0.83
CA ILE A 117 -6.20 -5.10 -0.09
C ILE A 117 -7.50 -4.92 0.70
N THR A 118 -7.78 -3.70 1.13
CA THR A 118 -8.90 -3.39 2.02
C THR A 118 -10.13 -2.87 1.28
N ASN A 119 -9.96 -2.32 0.08
CA ASN A 119 -11.04 -1.74 -0.73
C ASN A 119 -10.63 -1.59 -2.21
N LYS A 120 -11.60 -1.07 -3.00
CA LYS A 120 -11.41 -0.84 -4.43
C LYS A 120 -10.27 0.16 -4.72
N ASP A 121 -10.09 1.18 -3.88
CA ASP A 121 -9.10 2.24 -4.11
C ASP A 121 -7.66 1.70 -4.00
N THR A 122 -7.39 0.75 -3.09
CA THR A 122 -6.09 0.08 -2.99
C THR A 122 -5.82 -0.84 -4.19
N VAL A 123 -6.84 -1.49 -4.74
CA VAL A 123 -6.71 -2.27 -5.99
C VAL A 123 -6.41 -1.35 -7.16
N THR A 124 -7.18 -0.27 -7.31
CA THR A 124 -7.02 0.70 -8.38
C THR A 124 -5.63 1.32 -8.35
N ALA A 125 -5.13 1.73 -7.18
CA ALA A 125 -3.79 2.31 -7.03
C ALA A 125 -2.67 1.35 -7.49
N THR A 126 -2.80 0.04 -7.24
CA THR A 126 -1.81 -0.95 -7.70
C THR A 126 -1.87 -1.21 -9.20
N VAL A 127 -3.03 -1.02 -9.84
CA VAL A 127 -3.24 -1.24 -11.28
C VAL A 127 -2.90 0.02 -12.09
N GLU A 128 -3.42 1.19 -11.70
CA GLU A 128 -3.21 2.46 -12.41
C GLU A 128 -1.74 2.90 -12.41
N ASP A 129 -1.00 2.62 -11.34
CA ASP A 129 0.42 2.92 -11.27
C ASP A 129 1.24 2.10 -12.30
N ASN A 130 0.72 0.96 -12.76
CA ASN A 130 1.30 0.16 -13.84
C ASN A 130 0.97 0.68 -15.23
N GLU A 131 -0.27 1.11 -15.47
CA GLU A 131 -0.70 1.60 -16.78
C GLU A 131 -0.05 2.95 -17.11
N SER A 132 0.09 3.84 -16.13
CA SER A 132 0.68 5.17 -16.32
C SER A 132 2.20 5.16 -16.59
N ARG A 133 2.87 4.00 -16.43
CA ARG A 133 4.32 3.84 -16.63
C ARG A 133 4.67 3.06 -17.91
N ALA A 134 3.68 2.54 -18.60
CA ALA A 134 3.87 1.77 -19.84
C ALA A 134 3.96 2.67 -21.09
N ASP A 135 3.62 3.96 -20.97
CA ASP A 135 3.76 5.00 -22.00
C ASP A 135 5.11 5.73 -21.86
#